data_87d81231c4979ee309578f623ec2b403
#
_entry.id   87d81231c4979ee309578f623ec2b403
#
_cell.length_a   1.000
_cell.length_b   1.000
_cell.length_c   1.000
_cell.angle_alpha   90.00
_cell.angle_beta   90.00
_cell.angle_gamma   90.00
#
_symmetry.space_group_name_H-M   'P 1'
#
loop_
_entity.id
_entity.type
_entity.pdbx_description
1 polymer ?
#
loop_
_entity_poly.entity_id
_entity_poly.type
_entity_poly.pdbx_seq_one_letter_code
_entity_poly.pdbx_strand_id
1 'polypeptide(L)'
;MAALDIHQAIARAQAEYVRCIDDGDLAQWPDFFTAECTYKVTTADNHRRGMPGAMIYAASRGMLADRVASLRDANIYERHAYRHLLGQPYVVSADGGEARSETSFVVARVMRDGSTDLFATGRYCDIYAVTDSGVKLRERIVVCDSSRIDTLLALPL
;
A
#
# COMPACT_ATOMS: atom_id res chain seq x y z
N MET A 1 15.11 -7.91 17.22
CA MET A 1 14.45 -6.58 17.38
C MET A 1 13.39 -6.69 18.48
N ALA A 2 13.42 -5.81 19.46
CA ALA A 2 12.44 -5.82 20.55
C ALA A 2 11.04 -5.40 20.03
N ALA A 3 9.97 -5.76 20.73
CA ALA A 3 8.58 -5.49 20.27
C ALA A 3 8.31 -4.00 20.05
N LEU A 4 8.87 -3.12 20.87
CA LEU A 4 8.74 -1.67 20.70
C LEU A 4 9.46 -1.19 19.43
N ASP A 5 10.60 -1.78 19.15
CA ASP A 5 11.38 -1.44 17.95
C ASP A 5 10.65 -1.88 16.68
N ILE A 6 9.95 -3.01 16.71
CA ILE A 6 9.16 -3.49 15.57
C ILE A 6 8.01 -2.53 15.25
N HIS A 7 7.29 -2.08 16.25
CA HIS A 7 6.21 -1.11 16.03
C HIS A 7 6.75 0.18 15.39
N GLN A 8 7.84 0.70 15.92
CA GLN A 8 8.48 1.90 15.38
C GLN A 8 9.01 1.67 13.95
N ALA A 9 9.63 0.52 13.68
CA ALA A 9 10.14 0.20 12.36
C ALA A 9 9.01 0.12 11.32
N ILE A 10 7.89 -0.52 11.67
CA ILE A 10 6.72 -0.61 10.79
C ILE A 10 6.09 0.78 10.59
N ALA A 11 5.91 1.55 11.66
CA ALA A 11 5.34 2.90 11.56
C ALA A 11 6.18 3.80 10.66
N ARG A 12 7.51 3.75 10.78
CA ARG A 12 8.42 4.49 9.93
C ARG A 12 8.35 4.04 8.47
N ALA A 13 8.39 2.74 8.24
CA ALA A 13 8.28 2.18 6.88
C ALA A 13 6.98 2.59 6.20
N GLN A 14 5.86 2.57 6.92
CA GLN A 14 4.56 2.99 6.39
C GLN A 14 4.52 4.49 6.10
N ALA A 15 5.10 5.32 6.97
CA ALA A 15 5.19 6.77 6.74
C ALA A 15 6.02 7.09 5.49
N GLU A 16 7.14 6.40 5.30
CA GLU A 16 7.99 6.55 4.12
C GLU A 16 7.29 6.05 2.85
N TYR A 17 6.56 4.95 2.95
CA TYR A 17 5.76 4.37 1.85
C TYR A 17 4.73 5.36 1.32
N VAL A 18 3.87 5.89 2.18
CA VAL A 18 2.83 6.82 1.74
C VAL A 18 3.41 8.16 1.28
N ARG A 19 4.49 8.60 1.89
CA ARG A 19 5.22 9.80 1.45
C ARG A 19 5.75 9.63 0.02
N CYS A 20 6.32 8.48 -0.29
CA CYS A 20 6.79 8.15 -1.64
C CYS A 20 5.67 8.29 -2.68
N ILE A 21 4.51 7.74 -2.41
CA ILE A 21 3.34 7.83 -3.30
C ILE A 21 2.82 9.26 -3.39
N ASP A 22 2.63 9.92 -2.26
CA ASP A 22 2.05 11.27 -2.18
C ASP A 22 2.96 12.32 -2.84
N ASP A 23 4.27 12.16 -2.74
CA ASP A 23 5.25 13.03 -3.40
C ASP A 23 5.43 12.71 -4.90
N GLY A 24 4.81 11.65 -5.40
CA GLY A 24 4.88 11.24 -6.80
C GLY A 24 6.16 10.51 -7.19
N ASP A 25 6.95 10.06 -6.23
CA ASP A 25 8.22 9.36 -6.45
C ASP A 25 8.00 7.85 -6.62
N LEU A 26 7.15 7.48 -7.58
CA LEU A 26 6.71 6.10 -7.79
C LEU A 26 7.85 5.16 -8.21
N ALA A 27 8.94 5.69 -8.76
CA ALA A 27 10.11 4.87 -9.12
C ALA A 27 10.70 4.14 -7.91
N GLN A 28 10.59 4.70 -6.70
CA GLN A 28 11.07 4.10 -5.46
C GLN A 28 10.05 3.19 -4.77
N TRP A 29 8.79 3.24 -5.18
CA TRP A 29 7.73 2.46 -4.54
C TRP A 29 8.02 0.94 -4.47
N PRO A 30 8.53 0.28 -5.53
CA PRO A 30 8.84 -1.16 -5.44
C PRO A 30 9.91 -1.50 -4.40
N ASP A 31 10.75 -0.55 -4.00
CA ASP A 31 11.85 -0.79 -3.05
C ASP A 31 11.37 -1.05 -1.61
N PHE A 32 10.11 -0.74 -1.30
CA PHE A 32 9.51 -1.10 -0.01
C PHE A 32 9.22 -2.60 0.13
N PHE A 33 9.30 -3.34 -0.96
CA PHE A 33 8.95 -4.75 -1.02
C PHE A 33 10.18 -5.64 -1.15
N THR A 34 10.04 -6.87 -0.66
CA THR A 34 11.01 -7.94 -0.97
C THR A 34 10.90 -8.34 -2.45
N ALA A 35 11.94 -9.00 -2.99
CA ALA A 35 11.96 -9.41 -4.40
C ALA A 35 10.75 -10.29 -4.76
N GLU A 36 10.46 -11.28 -3.91
CA GLU A 36 9.23 -12.06 -3.97
C GLU A 36 8.23 -11.44 -3.00
N CYS A 37 7.15 -10.90 -3.53
CA CYS A 37 6.15 -10.21 -2.73
C CYS A 37 4.77 -10.36 -3.35
N THR A 38 3.76 -10.03 -2.56
CA THR A 38 2.37 -9.91 -3.04
C THR A 38 1.86 -8.51 -2.69
N TYR A 39 1.34 -7.82 -3.69
CA TYR A 39 0.59 -6.58 -3.52
C TYR A 39 -0.79 -6.77 -4.13
N LYS A 40 -1.82 -6.52 -3.34
CA LYS A 40 -3.19 -6.73 -3.76
C LYS A 40 -4.06 -5.60 -3.23
N VAL A 41 -4.92 -5.03 -4.08
CA VAL A 41 -5.98 -4.11 -3.67
C VAL A 41 -7.31 -4.81 -3.90
N THR A 42 -8.09 -4.95 -2.86
CA THR A 42 -9.37 -5.64 -2.87
C THR A 42 -10.40 -4.90 -2.01
N THR A 43 -11.63 -5.39 -1.99
CA THR A 43 -12.70 -4.85 -1.14
C THR A 43 -12.84 -5.64 0.15
N ALA A 44 -13.40 -5.03 1.17
CA ALA A 44 -13.69 -5.69 2.45
C ALA A 44 -14.60 -6.91 2.26
N ASP A 45 -15.57 -6.83 1.35
CA ASP A 45 -16.47 -7.94 1.06
C ASP A 45 -15.73 -9.13 0.42
N ASN A 46 -14.93 -8.87 -0.61
CA ASN A 46 -14.12 -9.91 -1.26
C ASN A 46 -13.10 -10.53 -0.30
N HIS A 47 -12.45 -9.71 0.50
CA HIS A 47 -11.47 -10.16 1.49
C HIS A 47 -12.11 -11.08 2.54
N ARG A 48 -13.27 -10.69 3.08
CA ARG A 48 -14.01 -11.47 4.08
C ARG A 48 -14.47 -12.82 3.54
N ARG A 49 -14.86 -12.87 2.27
CA ARG A 49 -15.31 -14.09 1.58
C ARG A 49 -14.17 -14.96 1.06
N GLY A 50 -12.92 -14.50 1.18
CA GLY A 50 -11.77 -15.21 0.61
C GLY A 50 -11.78 -15.27 -0.91
N MET A 51 -12.42 -14.30 -1.58
CA MET A 51 -12.52 -14.26 -3.04
C MET A 51 -11.19 -13.85 -3.65
N PRO A 52 -10.76 -14.48 -4.76
CA PRO A 52 -9.46 -14.17 -5.39
C PRO A 52 -9.46 -12.85 -6.18
N GLY A 53 -10.62 -12.27 -6.45
CA GLY A 53 -10.74 -11.04 -7.24
C GLY A 53 -10.04 -9.84 -6.57
N ALA A 54 -9.35 -9.05 -7.39
CA ALA A 54 -8.64 -7.85 -6.95
C ALA A 54 -8.72 -6.76 -8.02
N MET A 55 -8.70 -5.50 -7.57
CA MET A 55 -8.59 -4.34 -8.47
C MET A 55 -7.16 -4.17 -8.98
N ILE A 56 -6.17 -4.49 -8.14
CA ILE A 56 -4.76 -4.55 -8.50
C ILE A 56 -4.18 -5.83 -7.90
N TYR A 57 -3.32 -6.48 -8.66
CA TYR A 57 -2.57 -7.64 -8.19
C TYR A 57 -1.16 -7.66 -8.79
N ALA A 58 -0.16 -7.85 -7.95
CA ALA A 58 1.22 -8.08 -8.37
C ALA A 58 1.85 -9.15 -7.48
N ALA A 59 2.56 -10.08 -8.07
CA ALA A 59 3.14 -11.24 -7.40
C ALA A 59 4.68 -11.14 -7.25
N SER A 60 5.27 -10.00 -7.62
CA SER A 60 6.71 -9.77 -7.49
C SER A 60 7.02 -8.29 -7.52
N ARG A 61 8.20 -7.92 -7.02
CA ARG A 61 8.72 -6.56 -7.14
C ARG A 61 8.89 -6.13 -8.61
N GLY A 62 9.26 -7.07 -9.49
CA GLY A 62 9.33 -6.81 -10.94
C GLY A 62 7.99 -6.37 -11.53
N MET A 63 6.89 -7.02 -11.14
CA MET A 63 5.55 -6.62 -11.58
C MET A 63 5.16 -5.23 -11.06
N LEU A 64 5.59 -4.85 -9.86
CA LEU A 64 5.39 -3.49 -9.33
C LEU A 64 6.15 -2.46 -10.17
N ALA A 65 7.39 -2.75 -10.52
CA ALA A 65 8.20 -1.89 -11.38
C ALA A 65 7.61 -1.72 -12.77
N ASP A 66 7.09 -2.80 -13.35
CA ASP A 66 6.39 -2.76 -14.65
C ASP A 66 5.14 -1.88 -14.59
N ARG A 67 4.39 -1.95 -13.49
CA ARG A 67 3.23 -1.09 -13.29
C ARG A 67 3.61 0.38 -13.23
N VAL A 68 4.69 0.72 -12.51
CA VAL A 68 5.20 2.09 -12.43
C VAL A 68 5.63 2.59 -13.83
N ALA A 69 6.33 1.77 -14.58
CA ALA A 69 6.73 2.10 -15.96
C ALA A 69 5.50 2.35 -16.85
N SER A 70 4.47 1.53 -16.75
CA SER A 70 3.21 1.71 -17.48
C SER A 70 2.51 3.01 -17.14
N LEU A 71 2.46 3.38 -15.87
CA LEU A 71 1.87 4.66 -15.43
C LEU A 71 2.62 5.86 -15.98
N ARG A 72 3.95 5.80 -16.00
CA ARG A 72 4.80 6.86 -16.52
C ARG A 72 4.67 7.01 -18.03
N ASP A 73 4.69 5.90 -18.76
CA ASP A 73 4.80 5.88 -20.22
C ASP A 73 3.44 5.99 -20.92
N ALA A 74 2.39 5.41 -20.36
CA ALA A 74 1.06 5.38 -20.98
C ALA A 74 0.25 6.67 -20.75
N ASN A 75 0.39 7.32 -19.61
CA ASN A 75 -0.28 8.58 -19.24
C ASN A 75 -1.79 8.59 -19.60
N ILE A 76 -2.49 7.48 -19.33
CA ILE A 76 -3.88 7.24 -19.72
C ILE A 76 -4.90 7.62 -18.65
N TYR A 77 -4.47 8.21 -17.55
CA TYR A 77 -5.34 8.61 -16.45
C TYR A 77 -5.27 10.12 -16.25
N GLU A 78 -6.35 10.70 -15.73
CA GLU A 78 -6.37 12.12 -15.37
C GLU A 78 -5.39 12.37 -14.22
N ARG A 79 -4.57 13.42 -14.37
CA ARG A 79 -3.59 13.78 -13.33
C ARG A 79 -4.28 14.11 -12.02
N HIS A 80 -3.80 13.48 -10.97
CA HIS A 80 -4.27 13.70 -9.61
C HIS A 80 -3.16 13.41 -8.62
N ALA A 81 -3.34 13.85 -7.39
CA ALA A 81 -2.45 13.57 -6.27
C ALA A 81 -3.25 12.96 -5.13
N TYR A 82 -2.57 12.15 -4.32
CA TYR A 82 -3.11 11.60 -3.10
C TYR A 82 -2.53 12.27 -1.87
N ARG A 83 -3.31 12.27 -0.80
CA ARG A 83 -2.83 12.48 0.55
C ARG A 83 -3.30 11.32 1.40
N HIS A 84 -2.36 10.49 1.85
CA HIS A 84 -2.63 9.39 2.76
C HIS A 84 -2.58 9.87 4.20
N LEU A 85 -3.54 9.42 5.00
CA LEU A 85 -3.53 9.53 6.46
C LEU A 85 -3.59 8.12 7.01
N LEU A 86 -2.62 7.77 7.85
CA LEU A 86 -2.52 6.44 8.45
C LEU A 86 -2.85 6.49 9.94
N GLY A 87 -3.55 5.47 10.40
CA GLY A 87 -3.61 5.16 11.82
C GLY A 87 -2.28 4.57 12.32
N GLN A 88 -2.19 4.31 13.60
CA GLN A 88 -1.05 3.59 14.15
C GLN A 88 -1.10 2.11 13.73
N PRO A 89 0.05 1.51 13.39
CA PRO A 89 0.07 0.08 13.09
C PRO A 89 -0.28 -0.74 14.33
N TYR A 90 -1.18 -1.68 14.16
CA TYR A 90 -1.45 -2.71 15.15
C TYR A 90 -0.62 -3.94 14.80
N VAL A 91 0.39 -4.25 15.61
CA VAL A 91 1.25 -5.41 15.39
C VAL A 91 0.54 -6.65 15.93
N VAL A 92 0.11 -7.52 15.02
CA VAL A 92 -0.61 -8.76 15.35
C VAL A 92 0.35 -9.81 15.90
N SER A 93 1.52 -9.93 15.28
CA SER A 93 2.56 -10.88 15.70
C SER A 93 3.92 -10.44 15.17
N ALA A 94 4.97 -10.83 15.87
CA ALA A 94 6.34 -10.59 15.45
C ALA A 94 7.24 -11.69 16.02
N ASP A 95 7.64 -12.65 15.18
CA ASP A 95 8.57 -13.72 15.51
C ASP A 95 9.22 -14.29 14.26
N GLY A 96 10.32 -15.03 14.43
CA GLY A 96 10.94 -15.78 13.36
C GLY A 96 11.40 -14.96 12.15
N GLY A 97 11.68 -13.66 12.31
CA GLY A 97 12.07 -12.78 11.20
C GLY A 97 10.89 -12.28 10.38
N GLU A 98 9.67 -12.46 10.87
CA GLU A 98 8.42 -11.99 10.24
C GLU A 98 7.59 -11.18 11.22
N ALA A 99 6.95 -10.12 10.75
CA ALA A 99 5.97 -9.37 11.52
C ALA A 99 4.69 -9.19 10.71
N ARG A 100 3.54 -9.29 11.38
CA ARG A 100 2.22 -9.06 10.81
C ARG A 100 1.59 -7.85 11.45
N SER A 101 1.00 -6.97 10.64
CA SER A 101 0.34 -5.78 11.16
C SER A 101 -0.92 -5.43 10.37
N GLU A 102 -1.80 -4.69 11.03
CA GLU A 102 -2.96 -4.06 10.42
C GLU A 102 -2.90 -2.56 10.69
N THR A 103 -3.22 -1.75 9.67
CA THR A 103 -3.18 -0.29 9.79
C THR A 103 -4.31 0.32 9.00
N SER A 104 -5.14 1.12 9.66
CA SER A 104 -6.21 1.87 8.99
C SER A 104 -5.64 3.00 8.16
N PHE A 105 -6.24 3.28 7.02
CA PHE A 105 -5.85 4.39 6.16
C PHE A 105 -7.06 5.16 5.63
N VAL A 106 -6.79 6.40 5.29
CA VAL A 106 -7.70 7.28 4.54
C VAL A 106 -6.88 7.95 3.44
N VAL A 107 -7.43 8.00 2.23
CA VAL A 107 -6.81 8.69 1.10
C VAL A 107 -7.73 9.78 0.60
N ALA A 108 -7.28 11.03 0.66
CA ALA A 108 -7.88 12.14 -0.05
C ALA A 108 -7.24 12.24 -1.44
N ARG A 109 -8.06 12.54 -2.45
CA ARG A 109 -7.60 12.72 -3.82
C ARG A 109 -7.81 14.17 -4.22
N VAL A 110 -6.77 14.78 -4.77
CA VAL A 110 -6.78 16.15 -5.30
C VAL A 110 -6.65 16.08 -6.81
N MET A 111 -7.68 16.52 -7.52
CA MET A 111 -7.70 16.55 -8.98
C MET A 111 -6.94 17.77 -9.51
N ARG A 112 -6.68 17.77 -10.81
CA ARG A 112 -5.94 18.85 -11.47
C ARG A 112 -6.57 20.23 -11.31
N ASP A 113 -7.91 20.30 -11.26
CA ASP A 113 -8.67 21.54 -11.06
C ASP A 113 -8.71 22.01 -9.60
N GLY A 114 -8.10 21.26 -8.68
CA GLY A 114 -8.06 21.52 -7.25
C GLY A 114 -9.22 20.91 -6.47
N SER A 115 -10.18 20.27 -7.13
CA SER A 115 -11.26 19.58 -6.42
C SER A 115 -10.67 18.44 -5.58
N THR A 116 -11.12 18.35 -4.32
CA THR A 116 -10.59 17.38 -3.35
C THR A 116 -11.73 16.59 -2.77
N ASP A 117 -11.60 15.27 -2.78
CA ASP A 117 -12.61 14.36 -2.24
C ASP A 117 -11.95 13.23 -1.44
N LEU A 118 -12.76 12.58 -0.62
CA LEU A 118 -12.40 11.36 0.07
C LEU A 118 -12.46 10.23 -0.96
N PHE A 119 -11.28 9.68 -1.33
CA PHE A 119 -11.18 8.72 -2.41
C PHE A 119 -11.33 7.27 -1.94
N ALA A 120 -10.64 6.91 -0.86
CA ALA A 120 -10.66 5.54 -0.34
C ALA A 120 -10.43 5.54 1.17
N THR A 121 -11.06 4.59 1.85
CA THR A 121 -10.77 4.24 3.23
C THR A 121 -10.63 2.74 3.34
N GLY A 122 -9.88 2.28 4.31
CA GLY A 122 -9.70 0.85 4.53
C GLY A 122 -8.58 0.55 5.50
N ARG A 123 -7.95 -0.60 5.29
CA ARG A 123 -6.80 -1.01 6.08
C ARG A 123 -5.78 -1.77 5.24
N TYR A 124 -4.54 -1.66 5.64
CA TYR A 124 -3.46 -2.53 5.18
C TYR A 124 -3.40 -3.77 6.06
N CYS A 125 -3.39 -4.94 5.43
CA CYS A 125 -3.07 -6.20 6.09
C CYS A 125 -1.69 -6.60 5.57
N ASP A 126 -0.67 -6.46 6.42
CA ASP A 126 0.73 -6.53 6.01
C ASP A 126 1.46 -7.71 6.62
N ILE A 127 2.37 -8.28 5.84
CA ILE A 127 3.41 -9.20 6.31
C ILE A 127 4.76 -8.58 5.95
N TYR A 128 5.60 -8.36 6.95
CA TYR A 128 6.94 -7.82 6.80
C TYR A 128 8.00 -8.88 7.02
N ALA A 129 9.03 -8.87 6.19
CA ALA A 129 10.31 -9.48 6.51
C ALA A 129 11.08 -8.53 7.41
N VAL A 130 11.57 -9.03 8.54
CA VAL A 130 12.33 -8.26 9.54
C VAL A 130 13.81 -8.59 9.36
N THR A 131 14.62 -7.57 9.15
CA THR A 131 16.07 -7.68 9.00
C THR A 131 16.78 -6.73 9.98
N ASP A 132 18.11 -6.82 10.07
CA ASP A 132 18.90 -5.91 10.92
C ASP A 132 18.81 -4.45 10.46
N SER A 133 18.51 -4.22 9.17
CA SER A 133 18.40 -2.88 8.58
C SER A 133 17.00 -2.32 8.59
N GLY A 134 15.99 -3.07 9.08
CA GLY A 134 14.59 -2.62 9.12
C GLY A 134 13.62 -3.65 8.60
N VAL A 135 12.51 -3.20 8.05
CA VAL A 135 11.42 -4.07 7.57
C VAL A 135 11.16 -3.84 6.08
N LYS A 136 10.82 -4.91 5.38
CA LYS A 136 10.39 -4.89 3.97
C LYS A 136 9.07 -5.64 3.83
N LEU A 137 8.17 -5.14 3.01
CA LEU A 137 6.90 -5.80 2.73
C LEU A 137 7.12 -7.09 1.95
N ARG A 138 6.71 -8.20 2.52
CA ARG A 138 6.55 -9.47 1.84
C ARG A 138 5.16 -9.59 1.23
N GLU A 139 4.17 -9.03 1.91
CA GLU A 139 2.80 -8.95 1.43
C GLU A 139 2.13 -7.68 1.94
N ARG A 140 1.40 -7.01 1.07
CA ARG A 140 0.43 -5.99 1.43
C ARG A 140 -0.89 -6.28 0.75
N ILE A 141 -1.91 -6.49 1.54
CA ILE A 141 -3.29 -6.53 1.06
C ILE A 141 -3.94 -5.22 1.48
N VAL A 142 -4.28 -4.40 0.51
CA VAL A 142 -5.04 -3.16 0.72
C VAL A 142 -6.51 -3.53 0.66
N VAL A 143 -7.19 -3.45 1.80
CA VAL A 143 -8.61 -3.81 1.92
C VAL A 143 -9.41 -2.52 1.98
N CYS A 144 -10.07 -2.18 0.87
CA CYS A 144 -10.93 -1.00 0.79
C CYS A 144 -12.31 -1.28 1.39
N ASP A 145 -12.80 -0.36 2.21
CA ASP A 145 -14.11 -0.49 2.87
C ASP A 145 -15.25 -0.49 1.86
N SER A 146 -15.15 0.33 0.82
CA SER A 146 -16.16 0.45 -0.23
C SER A 146 -15.76 -0.33 -1.48
N SER A 147 -16.73 -0.97 -2.13
CA SER A 147 -16.56 -1.54 -3.46
C SER A 147 -16.64 -0.49 -4.58
N ARG A 148 -16.99 0.74 -4.25
CA ARG A 148 -17.15 1.84 -5.22
C ARG A 148 -15.88 2.67 -5.27
N ILE A 149 -15.14 2.49 -6.36
CA ILE A 149 -14.04 3.37 -6.77
C ILE A 149 -14.54 4.08 -8.03
N ASP A 150 -14.67 5.40 -7.99
CA ASP A 150 -15.33 6.20 -9.01
C ASP A 150 -14.54 6.33 -10.32
N THR A 151 -13.27 5.98 -10.30
CA THR A 151 -12.38 6.06 -11.47
C THR A 151 -11.46 4.85 -11.54
N LEU A 152 -10.71 4.75 -12.63
CA LEU A 152 -9.63 3.77 -12.73
C LEU A 152 -8.61 3.99 -11.61
N LEU A 153 -8.35 2.96 -10.82
CA LEU A 153 -7.33 2.98 -9.79
C LEU A 153 -5.96 2.89 -10.47
N ALA A 154 -5.34 4.04 -10.71
CA ALA A 154 -4.05 4.15 -11.40
C ALA A 154 -2.89 4.14 -10.41
N LEU A 155 -2.85 5.10 -9.50
CA LEU A 155 -1.81 5.19 -8.47
C LEU A 155 -2.02 4.09 -7.41
N PRO A 156 -0.94 3.55 -6.83
CA PRO A 156 -1.07 2.60 -5.73
C PRO A 156 -1.64 3.25 -4.47
N LEU A 157 -2.27 2.42 -3.66
CA LEU A 157 -2.77 2.81 -2.34
C LEU A 157 -1.86 2.29 -1.25
#